data_0ce5db003c3f013e684580b4ab862a2e
#
_entry.id   0ce5db003c3f013e684580b4ab862a2e
#
_cell.length_a   1.000
_cell.length_b   1.000
_cell.length_c   1.000
_cell.angle_alpha   90.00
_cell.angle_beta   90.00
_cell.angle_gamma   90.00
#
_symmetry.space_group_name_H-M   'P 1'
#
loop_
_entity.id
_entity.type
_entity.pdbx_description
1 polymer ?
#
loop_
_entity_poly.entity_id
_entity_poly.type
_entity_poly.pdbx_seq_one_letter_code
_entity_poly.pdbx_strand_id
1 'polypeptide(L)'
;VRLEDLLEGGALSEEDRRLAESQLGRRLRGEVRVASRCPHGKVQVIATSPLLDDGTPFPTLFWLTCPLLQREVSRLENGDFREVLRERLSADRRMASALQSAEDDYRRLRQEWAVRLGCGEKVRGLFSSRAGIGGTVAGGLKCLHAHLAHYLAGGDNPVGAMVYAEFGGLQGRECPGDCRPFLGRRR
;
A
#
# COMPACT_ATOMS: atom_id res chain seq x y z
N VAL A 1 -3.53 -11.87 -0.05
CA VAL A 1 -3.34 -11.53 1.38
C VAL A 1 -4.57 -11.95 2.16
N ARG A 2 -4.40 -12.64 3.32
CA ARG A 2 -5.50 -12.95 4.24
C ARG A 2 -5.41 -12.04 5.46
N LEU A 3 -6.57 -11.66 6.01
CA LEU A 3 -6.62 -10.79 7.18
C LEU A 3 -5.99 -11.46 8.41
N GLU A 4 -6.21 -12.75 8.60
CA GLU A 4 -5.62 -13.51 9.71
C GLU A 4 -4.09 -13.44 9.70
N ASP A 5 -3.45 -13.68 8.54
CA ASP A 5 -1.99 -13.62 8.41
C ASP A 5 -1.47 -12.22 8.77
N LEU A 6 -2.20 -11.18 8.36
CA LEU A 6 -1.85 -9.80 8.64
C LEU A 6 -1.98 -9.46 10.13
N LEU A 7 -3.02 -9.94 10.79
CA LEU A 7 -3.29 -9.63 12.20
C LEU A 7 -2.42 -10.46 13.15
N GLU A 8 -2.14 -11.73 12.83
CA GLU A 8 -1.35 -12.63 13.67
C GLU A 8 0.16 -12.40 13.50
N GLY A 9 0.63 -12.27 12.25
CA GLY A 9 2.05 -12.10 11.93
C GLY A 9 2.58 -10.68 11.98
N GLY A 10 1.69 -9.70 12.02
CA GLY A 10 2.02 -8.30 11.76
C GLY A 10 2.11 -7.39 12.98
N ALA A 11 2.30 -7.90 14.20
CA ALA A 11 2.44 -7.05 15.38
C ALA A 11 3.54 -6.00 15.19
N LEU A 12 3.20 -4.73 15.45
CA LEU A 12 4.11 -3.60 15.30
C LEU A 12 4.86 -3.38 16.62
N SER A 13 6.17 -3.69 16.63
CA SER A 13 7.03 -3.36 17.78
C SER A 13 7.24 -1.85 17.90
N GLU A 14 7.69 -1.38 19.07
CA GLU A 14 8.03 0.03 19.26
C GLU A 14 9.16 0.49 18.31
N GLU A 15 10.13 -0.37 18.03
CA GLU A 15 11.20 -0.09 17.07
C GLU A 15 10.63 0.08 15.64
N ASP A 16 9.77 -0.85 15.20
CA ASP A 16 9.12 -0.79 13.90
C ASP A 16 8.22 0.45 13.78
N ARG A 17 7.50 0.79 14.85
CA ARG A 17 6.66 2.00 14.88
C ARG A 17 7.50 3.26 14.67
N ARG A 18 8.58 3.42 15.44
CA ARG A 18 9.49 4.57 15.32
C ARG A 18 10.11 4.64 13.92
N LEU A 19 10.52 3.49 13.39
CA LEU A 19 11.07 3.41 12.04
C LEU A 19 10.02 3.84 10.99
N ALA A 20 8.84 3.27 11.01
CA ALA A 20 7.78 3.58 10.05
C ALA A 20 7.34 5.06 10.16
N GLU A 21 7.22 5.61 11.36
CA GLU A 21 6.93 7.03 11.57
C GLU A 21 8.03 7.94 11.00
N SER A 22 9.31 7.56 11.21
CA SER A 22 10.45 8.26 10.64
C SER A 22 10.46 8.20 9.10
N GLN A 23 10.20 7.00 8.53
CA GLN A 23 10.11 6.79 7.09
C GLN A 23 8.95 7.59 6.46
N LEU A 24 7.80 7.68 7.15
CA LEU A 24 6.62 8.42 6.69
C LEU A 24 6.67 9.91 7.04
N GLY A 25 7.55 10.34 7.97
CA GLY A 25 7.65 11.70 8.47
C GLY A 25 6.39 12.17 9.21
N ARG A 26 5.66 11.25 9.84
CA ARG A 26 4.44 11.53 10.62
C ARG A 26 4.15 10.41 11.60
N ARG A 27 3.39 10.71 12.65
CA ARG A 27 2.90 9.71 13.59
C ARG A 27 1.89 8.78 12.95
N LEU A 28 1.95 7.50 13.32
CA LEU A 28 0.95 6.52 12.97
C LEU A 28 -0.29 6.68 13.87
N ARG A 29 -1.47 6.52 13.29
CA ARG A 29 -2.77 6.65 13.97
C ARG A 29 -3.58 5.38 13.72
N GLY A 30 -4.43 5.03 14.70
CA GLY A 30 -5.26 3.84 14.64
C GLY A 30 -4.47 2.54 14.80
N GLU A 31 -5.13 1.44 14.58
CA GLU A 31 -4.48 0.13 14.58
C GLU A 31 -3.62 -0.04 13.34
N VAL A 32 -2.35 -0.40 13.55
CA VAL A 32 -1.35 -0.56 12.48
C VAL A 32 -0.66 -1.90 12.61
N ARG A 33 -0.45 -2.58 11.49
CA ARG A 33 0.26 -3.85 11.37
C ARG A 33 1.41 -3.76 10.37
N VAL A 34 2.43 -4.58 10.54
CA VAL A 34 3.46 -4.78 9.51
C VAL A 34 2.86 -5.66 8.42
N ALA A 35 2.80 -5.17 7.19
CA ALA A 35 2.32 -5.94 6.05
C ALA A 35 3.45 -6.55 5.22
N SER A 36 4.62 -5.93 5.24
CA SER A 36 5.80 -6.47 4.54
C SER A 36 7.09 -5.89 5.09
N ARG A 37 8.17 -6.72 5.04
CA ARG A 37 9.53 -6.32 5.38
C ARG A 37 10.44 -6.41 4.16
N CYS A 38 11.41 -5.54 4.08
CA CYS A 38 12.44 -5.61 3.04
C CYS A 38 13.47 -6.72 3.35
N PRO A 39 14.38 -7.07 2.40
CA PRO A 39 15.42 -8.07 2.63
C PRO A 39 16.34 -7.80 3.82
N HIS A 40 16.41 -6.55 4.29
CA HIS A 40 17.17 -6.16 5.50
C HIS A 40 16.32 -6.22 6.78
N GLY A 41 15.15 -6.86 6.77
CA GLY A 41 14.26 -7.00 7.92
C GLY A 41 13.50 -5.73 8.33
N LYS A 42 13.71 -4.59 7.63
CA LYS A 42 13.04 -3.33 7.96
C LYS A 42 11.61 -3.28 7.40
N VAL A 43 10.72 -2.60 8.12
CA VAL A 43 9.35 -2.37 7.64
C VAL A 43 9.40 -1.61 6.32
N GLN A 44 8.72 -2.16 5.29
CA GLN A 44 8.60 -1.50 3.98
C GLN A 44 7.15 -1.22 3.60
N VAL A 45 6.20 -1.97 4.17
CA VAL A 45 4.76 -1.72 4.04
C VAL A 45 4.09 -1.94 5.39
N ILE A 46 3.23 -1.01 5.75
CA ILE A 46 2.29 -1.17 6.87
C ILE A 46 0.86 -1.29 6.37
N ALA A 47 0.03 -1.98 7.12
CA ALA A 47 -1.42 -1.97 6.98
C ALA A 47 -2.03 -1.14 8.10
N THR A 48 -3.11 -0.42 7.78
CA THR A 48 -3.81 0.48 8.73
C THR A 48 -5.29 0.13 8.78
N SER A 49 -5.87 0.21 9.96
CA SER A 49 -7.30 0.01 10.13
C SER A 49 -8.12 1.01 9.27
N PRO A 50 -9.32 0.62 8.83
CA PRO A 50 -10.17 1.48 7.98
C PRO A 50 -10.79 2.67 8.72
N LEU A 51 -10.74 2.67 10.05
CA LEU A 51 -11.09 3.81 10.90
C LEU A 51 -9.96 4.09 11.88
N LEU A 52 -9.68 5.37 12.09
CA LEU A 52 -8.77 5.83 13.13
C LEU A 52 -9.47 5.84 14.50
N ASP A 53 -8.70 6.02 15.58
CA ASP A 53 -9.19 5.98 16.96
C ASP A 53 -10.30 7.02 17.23
N ASP A 54 -10.29 8.15 16.52
CA ASP A 54 -11.30 9.19 16.56
C ASP A 54 -12.51 8.95 15.62
N GLY A 55 -12.54 7.77 14.96
CA GLY A 55 -13.58 7.41 14.00
C GLY A 55 -13.43 8.06 12.63
N THR A 56 -12.31 8.75 12.36
CA THR A 56 -12.01 9.32 11.04
C THR A 56 -11.84 8.18 10.01
N PRO A 57 -12.53 8.25 8.86
CA PRO A 57 -12.37 7.26 7.81
C PRO A 57 -10.96 7.26 7.21
N PHE A 58 -10.38 6.07 7.04
CA PHE A 58 -9.05 5.90 6.49
C PHE A 58 -9.08 4.85 5.37
N PRO A 59 -9.34 5.24 4.12
CA PRO A 59 -9.62 4.30 3.03
C PRO A 59 -8.39 3.52 2.54
N THR A 60 -7.18 4.03 2.81
CA THR A 60 -5.94 3.40 2.36
C THR A 60 -5.52 2.32 3.33
N LEU A 61 -5.63 1.06 2.89
CA LEU A 61 -5.30 -0.12 3.71
C LEU A 61 -3.78 -0.32 3.83
N PHE A 62 -3.04 -0.25 2.72
CA PHE A 62 -1.59 -0.45 2.69
C PHE A 62 -0.82 0.83 2.38
N TRP A 63 0.24 1.07 3.16
CA TRP A 63 1.12 2.22 3.02
C TRP A 63 2.55 1.79 2.77
N LEU A 64 3.11 2.25 1.66
CA LEU A 64 4.53 2.09 1.36
C LEU A 64 5.33 2.98 2.29
N THR A 65 6.16 2.40 3.17
CA THR A 65 7.00 3.16 4.11
C THR A 65 8.45 3.29 3.66
N CYS A 66 8.97 2.33 2.89
CA CYS A 66 10.36 2.35 2.41
C CYS A 66 10.68 3.65 1.65
N PRO A 67 11.56 4.51 2.13
CA PRO A 67 11.83 5.82 1.53
C PRO A 67 12.51 5.72 0.15
N LEU A 68 13.29 4.66 -0.08
CA LEU A 68 13.88 4.38 -1.39
C LEU A 68 12.78 4.09 -2.42
N LEU A 69 11.87 3.16 -2.10
CA LEU A 69 10.76 2.82 -2.99
C LEU A 69 9.80 4.00 -3.19
N GLN A 70 9.51 4.78 -2.14
CA GLN A 70 8.70 5.99 -2.25
C GLN A 70 9.29 6.97 -3.29
N ARG A 71 10.61 7.17 -3.24
CA ARG A 71 11.30 8.05 -4.17
C ARG A 71 11.21 7.53 -5.61
N GLU A 72 11.42 6.23 -5.81
CA GLU A 72 11.37 5.65 -7.16
C GLU A 72 9.95 5.69 -7.74
N VAL A 73 8.93 5.35 -6.93
CA VAL A 73 7.52 5.47 -7.34
C VAL A 73 7.15 6.91 -7.65
N SER A 74 7.62 7.88 -6.85
CA SER A 74 7.38 9.30 -7.13
C SER A 74 7.95 9.75 -8.47
N ARG A 75 9.09 9.20 -8.89
CA ARG A 75 9.66 9.46 -10.23
C ARG A 75 8.76 8.93 -11.33
N LEU A 76 8.23 7.71 -11.17
CA LEU A 76 7.27 7.13 -12.13
C LEU A 76 5.96 7.94 -12.18
N GLU A 77 5.48 8.39 -11.02
CA GLU A 77 4.26 9.21 -10.94
C GLU A 77 4.41 10.59 -11.58
N ASN A 78 5.61 11.16 -11.59
CA ASN A 78 5.92 12.45 -12.22
C ASN A 78 6.27 12.33 -13.71
N GLY A 79 6.45 11.13 -14.25
CA GLY A 79 6.67 10.84 -15.65
C GLY A 79 5.41 10.27 -16.33
N ASP A 80 5.60 9.71 -17.51
CA ASP A 80 4.52 9.21 -18.38
C ASP A 80 4.09 7.76 -18.07
N PHE A 81 4.58 7.19 -16.95
CA PHE A 81 4.35 5.76 -16.66
C PHE A 81 2.86 5.43 -16.42
N ARG A 82 2.06 6.41 -15.93
CA ARG A 82 0.61 6.20 -15.81
C ARG A 82 -0.09 6.05 -17.16
N GLU A 83 0.38 6.75 -18.19
CA GLU A 83 -0.10 6.63 -19.56
C GLU A 83 0.21 5.24 -20.11
N VAL A 84 1.44 4.77 -19.93
CA VAL A 84 1.86 3.40 -20.29
C VAL A 84 0.96 2.35 -19.60
N LEU A 85 0.65 2.53 -18.33
CA LEU A 85 -0.24 1.63 -17.59
C LEU A 85 -1.68 1.66 -18.14
N ARG A 86 -2.22 2.85 -18.48
CA ARG A 86 -3.57 2.97 -19.07
C ARG A 86 -3.65 2.30 -20.44
N GLU A 87 -2.66 2.50 -21.27
CA GLU A 87 -2.57 1.85 -22.58
C GLU A 87 -2.54 0.33 -22.45
N ARG A 88 -1.71 -0.20 -21.55
CA ARG A 88 -1.64 -1.64 -21.29
C ARG A 88 -2.96 -2.21 -20.76
N LEU A 89 -3.60 -1.53 -19.80
CA LEU A 89 -4.89 -1.96 -19.26
C LEU A 89 -5.99 -1.92 -20.30
N SER A 90 -5.94 -0.99 -21.25
CA SER A 90 -6.92 -0.91 -22.35
C SER A 90 -6.69 -1.99 -23.42
N ALA A 91 -5.45 -2.36 -23.64
CA ALA A 91 -5.06 -3.35 -24.67
C ALA A 91 -5.14 -4.80 -24.16
N ASP A 92 -4.95 -5.03 -22.85
CA ASP A 92 -4.91 -6.37 -22.26
C ASP A 92 -6.09 -6.60 -21.28
N ARG A 93 -7.10 -7.32 -21.76
CA ARG A 93 -8.28 -7.69 -20.96
C ARG A 93 -7.92 -8.56 -19.75
N ARG A 94 -6.87 -9.39 -19.83
CA ARG A 94 -6.44 -10.23 -18.70
C ARG A 94 -5.86 -9.37 -17.59
N MET A 95 -5.02 -8.41 -17.95
CA MET A 95 -4.47 -7.43 -17.01
C MET A 95 -5.57 -6.56 -16.38
N ALA A 96 -6.53 -6.11 -17.16
CA ALA A 96 -7.69 -5.34 -16.64
C ALA A 96 -8.52 -6.17 -15.66
N SER A 97 -8.80 -7.43 -15.97
CA SER A 97 -9.50 -8.36 -15.08
C SER A 97 -8.71 -8.66 -13.80
N ALA A 98 -7.40 -8.82 -13.90
CA ALA A 98 -6.53 -9.03 -12.74
C ALA A 98 -6.52 -7.79 -11.81
N LEU A 99 -6.52 -6.57 -12.38
CA LEU A 99 -6.65 -5.34 -11.59
C LEU A 99 -8.00 -5.29 -10.86
N GLN A 100 -9.09 -5.64 -11.54
CA GLN A 100 -10.42 -5.70 -10.91
C GLN A 100 -10.42 -6.68 -9.73
N SER A 101 -9.84 -7.88 -9.91
CA SER A 101 -9.73 -8.87 -8.84
C SER A 101 -8.89 -8.36 -7.66
N ALA A 102 -7.80 -7.64 -7.93
CA ALA A 102 -6.96 -7.03 -6.90
C ALA A 102 -7.72 -5.95 -6.10
N GLU A 103 -8.57 -5.17 -6.76
CA GLU A 103 -9.43 -4.18 -6.10
C GLU A 103 -10.52 -4.83 -5.26
N ASP A 104 -11.10 -5.94 -5.75
CA ASP A 104 -12.10 -6.71 -5.00
C ASP A 104 -11.48 -7.31 -3.73
N ASP A 105 -10.29 -7.88 -3.80
CA ASP A 105 -9.54 -8.38 -2.66
C ASP A 105 -9.18 -7.27 -1.67
N TYR A 106 -8.76 -6.11 -2.15
CA TYR A 106 -8.46 -4.96 -1.30
C TYR A 106 -9.70 -4.47 -0.54
N ARG A 107 -10.86 -4.41 -1.22
CA ARG A 107 -12.15 -4.05 -0.60
C ARG A 107 -12.59 -5.07 0.42
N ARG A 108 -12.46 -6.36 0.09
CA ARG A 108 -12.79 -7.47 0.99
C ARG A 108 -11.97 -7.40 2.27
N LEU A 109 -10.66 -7.29 2.18
CA LEU A 109 -9.76 -7.16 3.34
C LEU A 109 -10.13 -5.97 4.22
N ARG A 110 -10.40 -4.81 3.62
CA ARG A 110 -10.81 -3.60 4.34
C ARG A 110 -12.13 -3.81 5.08
N GLN A 111 -13.09 -4.48 4.43
CA GLN A 111 -14.39 -4.77 5.02
C GLN A 111 -14.29 -5.81 6.15
N GLU A 112 -13.52 -6.87 5.97
CA GLU A 112 -13.29 -7.91 6.98
C GLU A 112 -12.66 -7.30 8.24
N TRP A 113 -11.66 -6.45 8.07
CA TRP A 113 -11.04 -5.76 9.21
C TRP A 113 -12.03 -4.84 9.92
N ALA A 114 -12.83 -4.10 9.17
CA ALA A 114 -13.87 -3.24 9.74
C ALA A 114 -14.94 -4.04 10.54
N VAL A 115 -15.34 -5.19 10.01
CA VAL A 115 -16.27 -6.10 10.73
C VAL A 115 -15.64 -6.57 12.05
N ARG A 116 -14.37 -6.96 12.04
CA ARG A 116 -13.65 -7.37 13.25
C ARG A 116 -13.53 -6.26 14.29
N LEU A 117 -13.47 -4.99 13.84
CA LEU A 117 -13.49 -3.81 14.72
C LEU A 117 -14.90 -3.34 15.11
N GLY A 118 -15.96 -4.07 14.73
CA GLY A 118 -17.34 -3.71 15.03
C GLY A 118 -17.89 -2.50 14.25
N CYS A 119 -17.20 -2.08 13.16
CA CYS A 119 -17.56 -0.90 12.37
C CYS A 119 -17.86 -1.19 10.89
N GLY A 120 -18.16 -2.45 10.54
CA GLY A 120 -18.33 -2.91 9.18
C GLY A 120 -19.36 -2.14 8.36
N GLU A 121 -20.55 -1.86 8.90
CA GLU A 121 -21.60 -1.11 8.21
C GLU A 121 -21.18 0.36 7.95
N LYS A 122 -20.58 1.00 8.95
CA LYS A 122 -20.07 2.37 8.83
C LYS A 122 -19.03 2.46 7.71
N VAL A 123 -18.08 1.53 7.65
CA VAL A 123 -17.02 1.50 6.62
C VAL A 123 -17.60 1.26 5.23
N ARG A 124 -18.55 0.34 5.10
CA ARG A 124 -19.22 0.06 3.82
C ARG A 124 -19.87 1.31 3.24
N GLY A 125 -20.63 2.05 4.04
CA GLY A 125 -21.26 3.30 3.61
C GLY A 125 -20.26 4.40 3.24
N LEU A 126 -19.20 4.57 4.06
CA LEU A 126 -18.21 5.62 3.85
C LEU A 126 -17.34 5.43 2.61
N PHE A 127 -17.09 4.18 2.19
CA PHE A 127 -16.18 3.87 1.10
C PHE A 127 -16.84 3.32 -0.16
N SER A 128 -18.17 3.45 -0.28
CA SER A 128 -18.92 3.01 -1.46
C SER A 128 -18.40 3.64 -2.76
N SER A 129 -18.08 4.94 -2.74
CA SER A 129 -17.50 5.68 -3.87
C SER A 129 -15.98 5.59 -3.99
N ARG A 130 -15.31 4.92 -3.02
CA ARG A 130 -13.84 4.80 -2.94
C ARG A 130 -13.43 3.32 -2.97
N ALA A 131 -13.88 2.64 -4.01
CA ALA A 131 -13.72 1.20 -4.15
C ALA A 131 -12.31 0.79 -4.61
N GLY A 132 -11.56 1.68 -5.25
CA GLY A 132 -10.24 1.41 -5.78
C GLY A 132 -9.13 1.39 -4.71
N ILE A 133 -7.98 0.89 -5.10
CA ILE A 133 -6.77 0.81 -4.27
C ILE A 133 -6.31 2.22 -3.89
N GLY A 134 -5.91 2.39 -2.62
CA GLY A 134 -5.53 3.71 -2.09
C GLY A 134 -6.69 4.67 -1.87
N GLY A 135 -7.96 4.18 -1.85
CA GLY A 135 -9.14 5.01 -1.67
C GLY A 135 -9.51 5.85 -2.90
N THR A 136 -9.12 5.38 -4.09
CA THR A 136 -9.49 5.95 -5.38
C THR A 136 -10.84 5.40 -5.87
N VAL A 137 -11.33 5.86 -7.01
CA VAL A 137 -12.41 5.19 -7.75
C VAL A 137 -11.90 3.85 -8.30
N ALA A 138 -12.79 2.93 -8.62
CA ALA A 138 -12.43 1.64 -9.24
C ALA A 138 -11.66 1.88 -10.56
N GLY A 139 -10.61 1.08 -10.81
CA GLY A 139 -9.69 1.24 -11.96
C GLY A 139 -8.76 2.45 -11.86
N GLY A 140 -8.75 3.15 -10.73
CA GLY A 140 -7.99 4.39 -10.57
C GLY A 140 -6.49 4.18 -10.39
N LEU A 141 -5.67 4.78 -11.24
CA LEU A 141 -4.20 4.74 -11.19
C LEU A 141 -3.59 5.97 -10.50
N LYS A 142 -4.35 6.69 -9.67
CA LYS A 142 -3.91 7.96 -9.08
C LYS A 142 -2.67 7.79 -8.19
N CYS A 143 -2.59 6.71 -7.43
CA CYS A 143 -1.54 6.49 -6.44
C CYS A 143 -0.81 5.16 -6.70
N LEU A 144 0.31 5.21 -7.42
CA LEU A 144 1.13 4.02 -7.68
C LEU A 144 1.79 3.48 -6.40
N HIS A 145 2.01 4.33 -5.39
CA HIS A 145 2.49 3.91 -4.07
C HIS A 145 1.54 2.90 -3.41
N ALA A 146 0.23 3.11 -3.52
CA ALA A 146 -0.76 2.20 -2.94
C ALA A 146 -0.84 0.87 -3.71
N HIS A 147 -0.70 0.90 -5.04
CA HIS A 147 -0.62 -0.31 -5.86
C HIS A 147 0.62 -1.14 -5.52
N LEU A 148 1.79 -0.48 -5.42
CA LEU A 148 3.02 -1.15 -5.03
C LEU A 148 2.94 -1.70 -3.60
N ALA A 149 2.39 -0.93 -2.67
CA ALA A 149 2.22 -1.39 -1.28
C ALA A 149 1.33 -2.63 -1.20
N HIS A 150 0.23 -2.68 -1.95
CA HIS A 150 -0.64 -3.86 -2.03
C HIS A 150 0.12 -5.08 -2.61
N TYR A 151 0.87 -4.90 -3.69
CA TYR A 151 1.69 -5.95 -4.27
C TYR A 151 2.74 -6.50 -3.28
N LEU A 152 3.49 -5.61 -2.62
CA LEU A 152 4.52 -5.99 -1.64
C LEU A 152 3.93 -6.63 -0.37
N ALA A 153 2.69 -6.35 -0.05
CA ALA A 153 1.94 -7.03 1.02
C ALA A 153 1.45 -8.43 0.61
N GLY A 154 1.76 -8.89 -0.60
CA GLY A 154 1.36 -10.20 -1.13
C GLY A 154 0.01 -10.17 -1.86
N GLY A 155 -0.50 -9.00 -2.22
CA GLY A 155 -1.67 -8.87 -3.09
C GLY A 155 -1.32 -9.16 -4.55
N ASP A 156 -2.19 -9.85 -5.25
CA ASP A 156 -2.02 -10.13 -6.69
C ASP A 156 -2.41 -8.89 -7.53
N ASN A 157 -1.55 -7.87 -7.46
CA ASN A 157 -1.78 -6.56 -8.07
C ASN A 157 -0.90 -6.36 -9.31
N PRO A 158 -1.46 -6.43 -10.53
CA PRO A 158 -0.68 -6.34 -11.76
C PRO A 158 -0.01 -4.97 -11.96
N VAL A 159 -0.66 -3.89 -11.52
CA VAL A 159 -0.09 -2.54 -11.56
C VAL A 159 1.09 -2.43 -10.59
N GLY A 160 0.94 -2.94 -9.36
CA GLY A 160 2.01 -2.97 -8.37
C GLY A 160 3.21 -3.80 -8.84
N ALA A 161 2.96 -4.95 -9.49
CA ALA A 161 4.00 -5.78 -10.09
C ALA A 161 4.78 -5.05 -11.19
N MET A 162 4.08 -4.34 -12.08
CA MET A 162 4.73 -3.54 -13.13
C MET A 162 5.53 -2.38 -12.56
N VAL A 163 4.99 -1.65 -11.58
CA VAL A 163 5.73 -0.59 -10.87
C VAL A 163 7.00 -1.14 -10.25
N TYR A 164 6.93 -2.33 -9.63
CA TYR A 164 8.10 -2.97 -9.01
C TYR A 164 9.13 -3.40 -10.04
N ALA A 165 8.70 -3.94 -11.18
CA ALA A 165 9.58 -4.38 -12.26
C ALA A 165 10.31 -3.21 -12.96
N GLU A 166 9.67 -2.05 -13.06
CA GLU A 166 10.21 -0.87 -13.75
C GLU A 166 11.54 -0.38 -13.16
N PHE A 167 11.75 -0.52 -11.87
CA PHE A 167 13.02 -0.16 -11.23
C PHE A 167 13.83 -1.36 -10.75
N GLY A 168 13.49 -2.59 -11.20
CA GLY A 168 14.21 -3.82 -10.85
C GLY A 168 14.08 -4.24 -9.39
N GLY A 169 13.07 -3.76 -8.69
CA GLY A 169 12.85 -4.02 -7.28
C GLY A 169 13.99 -3.46 -6.39
N LEU A 170 14.06 -3.93 -5.14
CA LEU A 170 15.15 -3.55 -4.23
C LEU A 170 16.50 -4.15 -4.61
N GLN A 171 16.49 -5.30 -5.31
CA GLN A 171 17.72 -6.01 -5.72
C GLN A 171 18.50 -5.26 -6.82
N GLY A 172 17.81 -4.43 -7.61
CA GLY A 172 18.43 -3.59 -8.65
C GLY A 172 18.94 -2.23 -8.15
N ARG A 173 18.85 -1.95 -6.85
CA ARG A 173 19.24 -0.68 -6.25
C ARG A 173 20.19 -0.91 -5.09
N GLU A 174 21.20 -0.06 -4.97
CA GLU A 174 22.09 -0.02 -3.81
C GLU A 174 21.32 0.46 -2.56
N CYS A 175 20.66 -0.47 -1.86
CA CYS A 175 20.08 -0.21 -0.56
C CYS A 175 21.11 -0.63 0.51
N PRO A 176 21.65 0.33 1.29
CA PRO A 176 22.65 0.02 2.30
C PRO A 176 22.07 -0.71 3.54
N GLY A 177 20.77 -1.03 3.53
CA GLY A 177 20.07 -1.58 4.71
C GLY A 177 19.78 -0.55 5.80
N ASP A 178 20.29 0.66 5.64
CA ASP A 178 20.06 1.80 6.53
C ASP A 178 19.10 2.81 5.87
N CYS A 179 17.97 3.06 6.48
CA CYS A 179 16.98 4.01 5.96
C CYS A 179 17.35 5.48 6.23
N ARG A 180 18.23 5.75 7.19
CA ARG A 180 18.57 7.12 7.64
C ARG A 180 18.98 8.07 6.52
N PRO A 181 19.80 7.68 5.51
CA PRO A 181 20.19 8.57 4.43
C PRO A 181 19.04 9.07 3.57
N PHE A 182 17.89 8.41 3.64
CA PHE A 182 16.70 8.72 2.85
C PHE A 182 15.61 9.44 3.66
N LEU A 183 15.77 9.53 4.99
CA LEU A 183 14.83 10.21 5.87
C LEU A 183 14.98 11.71 5.75
N GLY A 184 13.89 12.46 5.83
CA GLY A 184 13.91 13.93 5.85
C GLY A 184 14.11 14.63 4.49
N ARG A 185 14.26 13.90 3.38
CA ARG A 185 14.38 14.49 2.04
C ARG A 185 13.03 14.64 1.33
N ARG A 186 12.02 15.09 2.04
CA ARG A 186 10.77 15.53 1.40
C ARG A 186 10.93 16.99 0.97
N ARG A 187 11.00 17.21 -0.31
CA ARG A 187 10.66 18.49 -0.93
C ARG A 187 9.21 18.49 -1.35
#